data_4bc773da3f1fe9bb45ef9e5de79783d4
#
_entry.id   4bc773da3f1fe9bb45ef9e5de79783d4
#
_cell.length_a   1.000
_cell.length_b   1.000
_cell.length_c   1.000
_cell.angle_alpha   90.00
_cell.angle_beta   90.00
_cell.angle_gamma   90.00
#
_symmetry.space_group_name_H-M   'P 1'
#
loop_
_entity.id
_entity.type
_entity.pdbx_description
1 polymer ?
#
loop_
_entity_poly.entity_id
_entity_poly.type
_entity_poly.pdbx_seq_one_letter_code
_entity_poly.pdbx_strand_id
1 'polypeptide(L)'
;MIFLLANLATAFGGTKMDQNLRSSIQSSTFYYFMIVLVITTISQLSTMMVIIFGEIDGKENVVAASVVGPCLLGAFGIIRLLTNMTHLVSDMDEEMKSSNYGSTMQSIPFPILKILFAVIFVVIAIIQLSAIY
;
A
#
# COMPACT_ATOMS: atom_id res chain seq x y z
N MET A 1 11.03 -11.09 -0.03
CA MET A 1 11.17 -11.42 -1.48
C MET A 1 11.60 -10.22 -2.30
N ILE A 2 10.97 -9.06 -2.19
CA ILE A 2 11.35 -7.83 -2.91
C ILE A 2 12.79 -7.40 -2.56
N PHE A 3 13.19 -7.48 -1.29
CA PHE A 3 14.56 -7.18 -0.86
C PHE A 3 15.59 -8.12 -1.48
N LEU A 4 15.26 -9.40 -1.58
CA LEU A 4 16.16 -10.39 -2.19
C LEU A 4 16.37 -10.09 -3.67
N LEU A 5 15.29 -9.76 -4.40
CA LEU A 5 15.37 -9.41 -5.82
C LEU A 5 16.17 -8.12 -6.04
N ALA A 6 15.99 -7.11 -5.19
CA ALA A 6 16.76 -5.87 -5.26
C ALA A 6 18.25 -6.12 -4.99
N ASN A 7 18.58 -6.98 -4.02
CA ASN A 7 19.96 -7.35 -3.71
C ASN A 7 20.61 -8.13 -4.87
N LEU A 8 19.84 -9.02 -5.49
CA LEU A 8 20.31 -9.75 -6.66
C LEU A 8 20.61 -8.80 -7.83
N ALA A 9 19.73 -7.85 -8.08
CA ALA A 9 19.93 -6.84 -9.12
C ALA A 9 21.22 -6.04 -8.89
N THR A 10 21.47 -5.62 -7.65
CA THR A 10 22.68 -4.91 -7.27
C THR A 10 23.94 -5.78 -7.45
N ALA A 11 23.85 -7.07 -7.09
CA ALA A 11 24.95 -8.00 -7.21
C ALA A 11 25.33 -8.29 -8.69
N PHE A 12 24.35 -8.30 -9.58
CA PHE A 12 24.56 -8.69 -10.97
C PHE A 12 24.82 -7.53 -11.93
N GLY A 13 24.48 -6.32 -11.62
CA GLY A 13 24.49 -5.32 -12.67
C GLY A 13 24.97 -3.93 -12.31
N GLY A 14 25.35 -3.68 -11.09
CA GLY A 14 25.72 -2.34 -10.69
C GLY A 14 24.52 -1.46 -10.35
N THR A 15 24.55 -0.17 -10.75
CA THR A 15 23.64 0.85 -10.24
C THR A 15 22.24 0.85 -10.84
N LYS A 16 22.06 0.26 -12.04
CA LYS A 16 20.72 0.17 -12.68
C LYS A 16 20.18 -1.24 -12.62
N MET A 17 18.94 -1.35 -12.24
CA MET A 17 18.20 -2.61 -12.24
C MET A 17 17.96 -3.10 -13.66
N ASP A 18 18.12 -4.41 -13.89
CA ASP A 18 17.73 -5.05 -15.14
C ASP A 18 16.24 -4.82 -15.40
N GLN A 19 15.88 -4.48 -16.65
CA GLN A 19 14.49 -4.16 -17.00
C GLN A 19 13.55 -5.35 -16.85
N ASN A 20 14.00 -6.57 -17.09
CA ASN A 20 13.19 -7.76 -16.84
C ASN A 20 12.90 -7.96 -15.35
N LEU A 21 13.92 -7.77 -14.51
CA LEU A 21 13.79 -7.82 -13.07
C LEU A 21 12.89 -6.69 -12.57
N ARG A 22 13.06 -5.49 -13.10
CA ARG A 22 12.22 -4.33 -12.77
C ARG A 22 10.75 -4.61 -13.08
N SER A 23 10.45 -5.15 -14.26
CA SER A 23 9.07 -5.49 -14.63
C SER A 23 8.48 -6.54 -13.70
N SER A 24 9.26 -7.54 -13.31
CA SER A 24 8.83 -8.57 -12.37
C SER A 24 8.51 -7.99 -10.99
N ILE A 25 9.38 -7.13 -10.47
CA ILE A 25 9.16 -6.45 -9.19
C ILE A 25 7.96 -5.51 -9.26
N GLN A 26 7.79 -4.80 -10.38
CA GLN A 26 6.65 -3.91 -10.57
C GLN A 26 5.32 -4.66 -10.53
N SER A 27 5.21 -5.79 -11.23
CA SER A 27 4.01 -6.63 -11.21
C SER A 27 3.73 -7.16 -9.81
N SER A 28 4.75 -7.65 -9.10
CA SER A 28 4.62 -8.12 -7.74
C SER A 28 4.19 -7.01 -6.78
N THR A 29 4.78 -5.84 -6.90
CA THR A 29 4.47 -4.68 -6.05
C THR A 29 3.03 -4.22 -6.26
N PHE A 30 2.59 -4.16 -7.51
CA PHE A 30 1.20 -3.80 -7.84
C PHE A 30 0.22 -4.83 -7.27
N TYR A 31 0.53 -6.11 -7.40
CA TYR A 31 -0.28 -7.18 -6.87
C TYR A 31 -0.43 -7.08 -5.34
N TYR A 32 0.68 -6.89 -4.62
CA TYR A 32 0.64 -6.71 -3.17
C TYR A 32 -0.08 -5.43 -2.77
N PHE A 33 0.07 -4.36 -3.53
CA PHE A 33 -0.67 -3.13 -3.31
C PHE A 33 -2.18 -3.38 -3.35
N MET A 34 -2.66 -4.08 -4.35
CA MET A 34 -4.09 -4.42 -4.47
C MET A 34 -4.55 -5.32 -3.33
N ILE A 35 -3.75 -6.30 -2.93
CA ILE A 35 -4.09 -7.18 -1.80
C ILE A 35 -4.21 -6.37 -0.51
N VAL A 36 -3.23 -5.54 -0.19
CA VAL A 36 -3.25 -4.72 1.04
C VAL A 36 -4.45 -3.79 1.03
N LEU A 37 -4.72 -3.14 -0.10
CA LEU A 37 -5.85 -2.24 -0.25
C LEU A 37 -7.18 -2.95 0.01
N VAL A 38 -7.39 -4.10 -0.64
CA VAL A 38 -8.63 -4.87 -0.52
C VAL A 38 -8.81 -5.43 0.89
N ILE A 39 -7.77 -6.04 1.46
CA ILE A 39 -7.85 -6.63 2.80
C ILE A 39 -8.11 -5.55 3.86
N THR A 40 -7.42 -4.43 3.77
CA THR A 40 -7.61 -3.32 4.71
C THR A 40 -9.02 -2.76 4.61
N THR A 41 -9.53 -2.57 3.39
CA THR A 41 -10.89 -2.07 3.16
C THR A 41 -11.93 -3.04 3.69
N ILE A 42 -11.79 -4.33 3.43
CA ILE A 42 -12.71 -5.36 3.94
C ILE A 42 -12.67 -5.38 5.46
N SER A 43 -11.49 -5.30 6.07
CA SER A 43 -11.34 -5.28 7.53
C SER A 43 -12.04 -4.07 8.14
N GLN A 44 -11.89 -2.90 7.55
CA GLN A 44 -12.54 -1.67 8.02
C GLN A 44 -14.06 -1.74 7.88
N LEU A 45 -14.57 -2.25 6.75
CA LEU A 45 -16.00 -2.43 6.55
C LEU A 45 -16.57 -3.45 7.52
N SER A 46 -15.88 -4.56 7.77
CA SER A 46 -16.33 -5.59 8.72
C SER A 46 -16.41 -5.05 10.13
N THR A 47 -15.42 -4.29 10.57
CA THR A 47 -15.44 -3.66 11.90
C THR A 47 -16.52 -2.61 11.98
N MET A 48 -16.77 -1.85 10.92
CA MET A 48 -17.87 -0.89 10.86
C MET A 48 -19.22 -1.56 11.06
N MET A 49 -19.43 -2.71 10.42
CA MET A 49 -20.67 -3.49 10.59
C MET A 49 -20.85 -3.96 12.03
N VAL A 50 -19.76 -4.40 12.67
CA VAL A 50 -19.79 -4.79 14.08
C VAL A 50 -20.17 -3.61 14.98
N ILE A 51 -19.62 -2.44 14.73
CA ILE A 51 -19.93 -1.23 15.51
C ILE A 51 -21.38 -0.80 15.34
N ILE A 52 -21.91 -0.86 14.12
CA ILE A 52 -23.28 -0.39 13.83
C ILE A 52 -24.32 -1.38 14.32
N PHE A 53 -24.12 -2.67 14.12
CA PHE A 53 -25.15 -3.70 14.35
C PHE A 53 -24.86 -4.61 15.52
N GLY A 54 -23.64 -4.62 16.06
CA GLY A 54 -23.25 -5.51 17.14
C GLY A 54 -23.51 -4.91 18.51
N GLU A 55 -23.60 -5.77 19.52
CA GLU A 55 -23.58 -5.36 20.93
C GLU A 55 -22.13 -5.34 21.40
N ILE A 56 -21.57 -4.13 21.52
CA ILE A 56 -20.16 -3.95 21.86
C ILE A 56 -19.92 -3.55 23.31
N ASP A 57 -20.98 -3.41 24.11
CA ASP A 57 -20.89 -3.02 25.51
C ASP A 57 -20.00 -4.02 26.27
N GLY A 58 -18.99 -3.49 26.95
CA GLY A 58 -18.00 -4.29 27.66
C GLY A 58 -16.90 -4.88 26.77
N LYS A 59 -16.95 -4.63 25.46
CA LYS A 59 -15.99 -5.14 24.48
C LYS A 59 -15.32 -4.02 23.70
N GLU A 60 -15.46 -2.78 24.14
CA GLU A 60 -15.01 -1.60 23.41
C GLU A 60 -13.51 -1.67 23.07
N ASN A 61 -12.70 -2.11 24.01
CA ASN A 61 -11.26 -2.21 23.81
C ASN A 61 -10.88 -3.26 22.76
N VAL A 62 -11.62 -4.36 22.70
CA VAL A 62 -11.39 -5.42 21.70
C VAL A 62 -11.75 -4.90 20.30
N VAL A 63 -12.89 -4.23 20.18
CA VAL A 63 -13.33 -3.64 18.92
C VAL A 63 -12.37 -2.53 18.50
N ALA A 64 -11.92 -1.68 19.43
CA ALA A 64 -10.94 -0.64 19.15
C ALA A 64 -9.62 -1.21 18.62
N ALA A 65 -9.14 -2.31 19.20
CA ALA A 65 -7.94 -3.00 18.69
C ALA A 65 -8.14 -3.51 17.27
N SER A 66 -9.33 -4.01 16.95
CA SER A 66 -9.69 -4.45 15.60
C SER A 66 -9.78 -3.29 14.60
N VAL A 67 -10.01 -2.08 15.05
CA VAL A 67 -9.94 -0.86 14.21
C VAL A 67 -8.49 -0.44 13.98
N VAL A 68 -7.71 -0.35 15.05
CA VAL A 68 -6.34 0.20 15.01
C VAL A 68 -5.38 -0.73 14.27
N GLY A 69 -5.47 -2.04 14.51
CA GLY A 69 -4.55 -3.01 13.92
C GLY A 69 -4.52 -2.97 12.38
N PRO A 70 -5.63 -3.25 11.71
CA PRO A 70 -5.68 -3.19 10.25
C PRO A 70 -5.38 -1.81 9.69
N CYS A 71 -5.78 -0.74 10.37
CA CYS A 71 -5.47 0.63 9.95
C CYS A 71 -3.96 0.86 9.87
N LEU A 72 -3.22 0.52 10.93
CA LEU A 72 -1.77 0.72 10.98
C LEU A 72 -1.05 -0.15 9.96
N LEU A 73 -1.42 -1.42 9.87
CA LEU A 73 -0.82 -2.35 8.92
C LEU A 73 -1.12 -1.94 7.48
N GLY A 74 -2.36 -1.54 7.21
CA GLY A 74 -2.78 -1.10 5.88
C GLY A 74 -2.09 0.20 5.46
N ALA A 75 -2.08 1.21 6.32
CA ALA A 75 -1.43 2.49 6.05
C ALA A 75 0.08 2.30 5.83
N PHE A 76 0.73 1.54 6.70
CA PHE A 76 2.17 1.25 6.57
C PHE A 76 2.46 0.48 5.28
N GLY A 77 1.66 -0.54 4.98
CA GLY A 77 1.82 -1.35 3.77
C GLY A 77 1.66 -0.51 2.49
N ILE A 78 0.65 0.35 2.44
CA ILE A 78 0.42 1.24 1.30
C ILE A 78 1.59 2.22 1.11
N ILE A 79 2.05 2.84 2.18
CA ILE A 79 3.20 3.76 2.12
C ILE A 79 4.42 3.04 1.57
N ARG A 80 4.68 1.84 2.07
CA ARG A 80 5.84 1.04 1.63
C ARG A 80 5.75 0.65 0.16
N LEU A 81 4.59 0.17 -0.25
CA LEU A 81 4.39 -0.29 -1.63
C LEU A 81 4.43 0.86 -2.64
N LEU A 82 3.83 1.99 -2.33
CA LEU A 82 3.88 3.17 -3.21
C LEU A 82 5.27 3.79 -3.25
N THR A 83 6.04 3.72 -2.18
CA THR A 83 7.45 4.11 -2.18
C THR A 83 8.26 3.21 -3.13
N ASN A 84 8.01 1.91 -3.10
CA ASN A 84 8.63 0.99 -4.05
C ASN A 84 8.25 1.32 -5.50
N MET A 85 7.01 1.67 -5.77
CA MET A 85 6.58 2.08 -7.12
C MET A 85 7.31 3.34 -7.58
N THR A 86 7.56 4.30 -6.69
CA THR A 86 8.34 5.50 -7.02
C THR A 86 9.74 5.11 -7.47
N HIS A 87 10.40 4.19 -6.77
CA HIS A 87 11.73 3.71 -7.16
C HIS A 87 11.72 2.95 -8.48
N LEU A 88 10.72 2.11 -8.70
CA LEU A 88 10.57 1.35 -9.95
C LEU A 88 10.38 2.26 -11.15
N VAL A 89 9.63 3.35 -11.00
CA VAL A 89 9.44 4.32 -12.07
C VAL A 89 10.74 5.06 -12.36
N SER A 90 11.51 5.44 -11.34
CA SER A 90 12.78 6.14 -11.54
C SER A 90 13.85 5.25 -12.20
N ASP A 91 13.72 3.94 -12.10
CA ASP A 91 14.64 2.97 -12.70
C ASP A 91 14.28 2.56 -14.14
N MET A 92 13.24 3.13 -14.71
CA MET A 92 12.88 2.89 -16.12
C MET A 92 14.00 3.33 -17.06
N ASP A 93 14.24 2.55 -18.14
CA ASP A 93 15.15 2.99 -19.21
C ASP A 93 14.47 4.04 -20.11
N GLU A 94 15.28 4.65 -21.01
CA GLU A 94 14.78 5.71 -21.86
C GLU A 94 13.69 5.23 -22.84
N GLU A 95 13.81 4.02 -23.34
CA GLU A 95 12.80 3.42 -24.22
C GLU A 95 11.46 3.27 -23.49
N MET A 96 11.50 2.75 -22.27
CA MET A 96 10.30 2.59 -21.45
C MET A 96 9.69 3.95 -21.08
N LYS A 97 10.53 4.94 -20.72
CA LYS A 97 10.07 6.28 -20.36
C LYS A 97 9.35 6.98 -21.50
N SER A 98 9.76 6.75 -22.74
CA SER A 98 9.16 7.34 -23.93
C SER A 98 7.90 6.64 -24.39
N SER A 99 7.59 5.45 -23.89
CA SER A 99 6.36 4.72 -24.22
C SER A 99 5.14 5.38 -23.59
N ASN A 100 3.95 5.08 -24.10
CA ASN A 100 2.70 5.55 -23.53
C ASN A 100 2.53 5.10 -22.08
N TYR A 101 2.89 3.86 -21.78
CA TYR A 101 2.86 3.32 -20.42
C TYR A 101 3.83 4.05 -19.51
N GLY A 102 5.07 4.23 -19.93
CA GLY A 102 6.08 4.95 -19.15
C GLY A 102 5.72 6.40 -18.91
N SER A 103 5.17 7.09 -19.90
CA SER A 103 4.68 8.45 -19.76
C SER A 103 3.56 8.52 -18.71
N THR A 104 2.60 7.60 -18.75
CA THR A 104 1.51 7.52 -17.77
C THR A 104 2.06 7.26 -16.37
N MET A 105 2.97 6.30 -16.21
CA MET A 105 3.53 5.97 -14.91
C MET A 105 4.32 7.11 -14.29
N GLN A 106 5.06 7.87 -15.10
CA GLN A 106 5.79 9.04 -14.63
C GLN A 106 4.87 10.19 -14.20
N SER A 107 3.67 10.27 -14.76
CA SER A 107 2.69 11.29 -14.42
C SER A 107 1.94 11.00 -13.11
N ILE A 108 1.99 9.77 -12.61
CA ILE A 108 1.31 9.39 -11.37
C ILE A 108 2.07 9.96 -10.17
N PRO A 109 1.42 10.77 -9.32
CA PRO A 109 2.08 11.38 -8.16
C PRO A 109 2.10 10.40 -6.97
N PHE A 110 2.93 9.35 -7.03
CA PHE A 110 3.01 8.33 -5.98
C PHE A 110 3.26 8.89 -4.57
N PRO A 111 4.14 9.89 -4.36
CA PRO A 111 4.32 10.48 -3.03
C PRO A 111 3.05 11.12 -2.46
N ILE A 112 2.21 11.70 -3.31
CA ILE A 112 0.93 12.28 -2.90
C ILE A 112 -0.08 11.16 -2.63
N LEU A 113 -0.13 10.15 -3.50
CA LEU A 113 -1.05 9.03 -3.36
C LEU A 113 -0.82 8.24 -2.07
N LYS A 114 0.43 8.00 -1.67
CA LYS A 114 0.70 7.27 -0.42
C LYS A 114 0.17 8.01 0.81
N ILE A 115 0.32 9.32 0.82
CA ILE A 115 -0.22 10.17 1.90
C ILE A 115 -1.75 10.14 1.87
N LEU A 116 -2.35 10.26 0.69
CA LEU A 116 -3.79 10.25 0.52
C LEU A 116 -4.41 8.95 1.05
N PHE A 117 -3.89 7.80 0.64
CA PHE A 117 -4.40 6.50 1.11
C PHE A 117 -4.21 6.31 2.62
N ALA A 118 -3.03 6.68 3.13
CA ALA A 118 -2.77 6.58 4.57
C ALA A 118 -3.73 7.45 5.37
N VAL A 119 -3.98 8.67 4.92
CA VAL A 119 -4.93 9.61 5.56
C VAL A 119 -6.36 9.04 5.53
N ILE A 120 -6.79 8.49 4.40
CA ILE A 120 -8.11 7.87 4.28
C ILE A 120 -8.30 6.75 5.32
N PHE A 121 -7.32 5.85 5.42
CA PHE A 121 -7.40 4.76 6.40
C PHE A 121 -7.43 5.26 7.84
N VAL A 122 -6.61 6.27 8.16
CA VAL A 122 -6.57 6.87 9.50
C VAL A 122 -7.87 7.60 9.82
N VAL A 123 -8.43 8.35 8.88
CA VAL A 123 -9.71 9.06 9.08
C VAL A 123 -10.84 8.08 9.34
N ILE A 124 -10.92 7.00 8.56
CA ILE A 124 -11.92 5.95 8.79
C ILE A 124 -11.76 5.34 10.18
N ALA A 125 -10.54 5.05 10.60
CA ALA A 125 -10.27 4.51 11.94
C ALA A 125 -10.67 5.48 13.05
N ILE A 126 -10.40 6.77 12.90
CA ILE A 126 -10.79 7.80 13.87
C ILE A 126 -12.31 7.87 13.99
N ILE A 127 -13.03 7.85 12.87
CA ILE A 127 -14.50 7.85 12.87
C ILE A 127 -15.02 6.60 13.59
N GLN A 128 -14.45 5.44 13.32
CA GLN A 128 -14.83 4.19 13.98
C GLN A 128 -14.57 4.23 15.49
N LEU A 129 -13.42 4.73 15.90
CA LEU A 129 -13.09 4.88 17.33
C LEU A 129 -14.04 5.84 18.03
N SER A 130 -14.42 6.94 17.37
CA SER A 130 -15.41 7.90 17.89
C SER A 130 -16.77 7.25 18.11
N ALA A 131 -17.15 6.30 17.26
CA ALA A 131 -18.41 5.58 17.38
C ALA A 131 -18.40 4.53 18.51
N ILE A 132 -17.22 4.03 18.88
CA ILE A 132 -17.06 3.07 19.96
C ILE A 132 -17.17 3.75 21.33
N TYR A 133 -16.59 4.92 21.48
CA TYR A 133 -16.50 5.70 22.72
C TYR A 133 -17.34 6.97 22.63
#